data_eabfc068c73619ad5709fee7f60d38ee
#
_entry.id   eabfc068c73619ad5709fee7f60d38ee
#
_cell.length_a   1.000
_cell.length_b   1.000
_cell.length_c   1.000
_cell.angle_alpha   90.00
_cell.angle_beta   90.00
_cell.angle_gamma   90.00
#
_symmetry.space_group_name_H-M   'P 1'
#
loop_
_entity.id
_entity.type
_entity.pdbx_description
1 polymer ?
#
loop_
_entity_poly.entity_id
_entity_poly.type
_entity_poly.pdbx_seq_one_letter_code
_entity_poly.pdbx_strand_id
1 'polypeptide(L)'
;MTTSFWPDGYQACFNLSFDYDSNSALIRRAPLDIVAQSRGKFAPNVAIPRILDLLDDLEIKATFFTPGWTIDQFTESCEEIVSRGHEMGAHGYLHERLAEISMESERGVFAKAAASFEKIEVKPEGFRAPYWLISDRTLELVQELGFKYDSNFMVDA
;
A
#
# COMPACT_ATOMS: atom_id res chain seq x y z
N MET A 1 -8.17 -38.23 8.33
CA MET A 1 -7.23 -37.22 8.82
C MET A 1 -7.59 -35.93 8.11
N THR A 2 -8.19 -34.97 8.80
CA THR A 2 -8.45 -33.64 8.24
C THR A 2 -7.09 -32.96 8.14
N THR A 3 -6.59 -32.76 6.93
CA THR A 3 -5.41 -31.91 6.70
C THR A 3 -5.76 -30.50 7.17
N SER A 4 -5.10 -30.04 8.22
CA SER A 4 -5.22 -28.65 8.66
C SER A 4 -4.85 -27.73 7.49
N PHE A 5 -5.66 -26.69 7.23
CA PHE A 5 -5.34 -25.64 6.27
C PHE A 5 -4.11 -24.84 6.73
N TRP A 6 -3.88 -24.79 8.03
CA TRP A 6 -2.78 -24.05 8.64
C TRP A 6 -1.52 -24.89 8.76
N PRO A 7 -0.33 -24.27 8.67
CA PRO A 7 0.94 -24.96 8.96
C PRO A 7 0.92 -25.58 10.35
N ASP A 8 1.75 -26.62 10.55
CA ASP A 8 1.84 -27.32 11.82
C ASP A 8 2.14 -26.37 12.99
N GLY A 9 1.29 -26.44 14.03
CA GLY A 9 1.39 -25.62 15.23
C GLY A 9 0.56 -24.33 15.19
N TYR A 10 -0.06 -23.98 14.05
CA TYR A 10 -0.91 -22.81 13.91
C TYR A 10 -2.39 -23.20 13.76
N GLN A 11 -3.28 -22.35 14.29
CA GLN A 11 -4.73 -22.53 14.21
C GLN A 11 -5.41 -21.34 13.48
N ALA A 12 -4.72 -20.22 13.38
CA ALA A 12 -5.22 -19.01 12.73
C ALA A 12 -4.04 -18.14 12.27
N CYS A 13 -4.31 -17.22 11.36
CA CYS A 13 -3.41 -16.14 10.95
C CYS A 13 -4.13 -14.81 11.15
N PHE A 14 -3.42 -13.83 11.67
CA PHE A 14 -3.86 -12.45 11.72
C PHE A 14 -2.93 -11.60 10.85
N ASN A 15 -3.51 -10.89 9.88
CA ASN A 15 -2.78 -9.94 9.05
C ASN A 15 -3.18 -8.52 9.47
N LEU A 16 -2.19 -7.73 9.87
CA LEU A 16 -2.36 -6.31 10.16
C LEU A 16 -1.83 -5.48 9.00
N SER A 17 -2.68 -4.64 8.45
CA SER A 17 -2.27 -3.75 7.37
C SER A 17 -2.86 -2.35 7.52
N PHE A 18 -2.15 -1.38 6.95
CA PHE A 18 -2.52 0.03 6.92
C PHE A 18 -2.46 0.53 5.48
N ASP A 19 -3.41 1.39 5.10
CA ASP A 19 -3.31 2.18 3.88
C ASP A 19 -2.66 3.52 4.25
N TYR A 20 -1.40 3.72 3.81
CA TYR A 20 -0.65 4.94 4.09
C TYR A 20 -0.81 5.95 2.95
N ASP A 21 -2.01 6.48 2.81
CA ASP A 21 -2.40 7.38 1.73
C ASP A 21 -1.87 8.80 1.90
N SER A 22 -1.68 9.23 3.16
CA SER A 22 -1.48 10.64 3.46
C SER A 22 -2.60 11.50 2.86
N ASN A 23 -2.29 12.37 1.91
CA ASN A 23 -3.26 13.18 1.19
C ASN A 23 -3.27 12.95 -0.33
N SER A 24 -2.73 11.84 -0.81
CA SER A 24 -2.62 11.52 -2.24
C SER A 24 -3.96 11.64 -2.98
N ALA A 25 -5.04 11.10 -2.40
CA ALA A 25 -6.39 11.19 -2.96
C ALA A 25 -6.93 12.64 -3.01
N LEU A 26 -6.57 13.48 -2.04
CA LEU A 26 -6.98 14.89 -2.00
C LEU A 26 -6.22 15.71 -3.04
N ILE A 27 -4.90 15.48 -3.17
CA ILE A 27 -4.05 16.13 -4.19
C ILE A 27 -4.55 15.80 -5.59
N ARG A 28 -4.97 14.58 -5.85
CA ARG A 28 -5.56 14.19 -7.13
C ARG A 28 -6.82 14.99 -7.47
N ARG A 29 -7.65 15.30 -6.47
CA ARG A 29 -8.94 16.01 -6.65
C ARG A 29 -8.79 17.53 -6.67
N ALA A 30 -7.89 18.06 -5.84
CA ALA A 30 -7.70 19.48 -5.63
C ALA A 30 -6.24 19.82 -5.30
N PRO A 31 -5.32 19.80 -6.29
CA PRO A 31 -3.87 19.90 -6.04
C PRO A 31 -3.42 21.18 -5.30
N LEU A 32 -4.21 22.24 -5.35
CA LEU A 32 -3.87 23.57 -4.78
C LEU A 32 -4.52 23.84 -3.42
N ASP A 33 -5.23 22.88 -2.85
CA ASP A 33 -5.84 23.07 -1.51
C ASP A 33 -4.76 22.98 -0.42
N ILE A 34 -4.35 24.15 0.09
CA ILE A 34 -3.32 24.28 1.12
C ILE A 34 -3.76 23.59 2.43
N VAL A 35 -5.05 23.63 2.77
CA VAL A 35 -5.56 22.97 3.98
C VAL A 35 -5.49 21.46 3.86
N ALA A 36 -5.88 20.92 2.72
CA ALA A 36 -5.74 19.48 2.42
C ALA A 36 -4.26 19.04 2.47
N GLN A 37 -3.36 19.84 1.90
CA GLN A 37 -1.93 19.58 1.96
C GLN A 37 -1.40 19.57 3.40
N SER A 38 -1.84 20.52 4.23
CA SER A 38 -1.41 20.56 5.63
C SER A 38 -1.85 19.33 6.44
N ARG A 39 -3.06 18.84 6.18
CA ARG A 39 -3.58 17.61 6.82
C ARG A 39 -2.75 16.36 6.46
N GLY A 40 -2.23 16.31 5.25
CA GLY A 40 -1.38 15.19 4.80
C GLY A 40 -0.12 15.02 5.64
N LYS A 41 0.38 16.08 6.25
CA LYS A 41 1.58 16.02 7.11
C LYS A 41 1.36 15.33 8.46
N PHE A 42 0.11 15.15 8.87
CA PHE A 42 -0.18 14.45 10.12
C PHE A 42 0.25 12.98 10.07
N ALA A 43 -0.02 12.31 8.95
CA ALA A 43 0.33 10.89 8.81
C ALA A 43 1.85 10.66 8.96
N PRO A 44 2.73 11.25 8.12
CA PRO A 44 4.18 11.02 8.22
C PRO A 44 4.80 11.53 9.53
N ASN A 45 4.32 12.66 10.06
CA ASN A 45 4.99 13.32 11.18
C ASN A 45 4.49 12.85 12.56
N VAL A 46 3.29 12.26 12.63
CA VAL A 46 2.66 11.90 13.92
C VAL A 46 2.13 10.48 13.94
N ALA A 47 1.32 10.08 12.93
CA ALA A 47 0.64 8.81 12.98
C ALA A 47 1.61 7.64 12.74
N ILE A 48 2.42 7.70 11.69
CA ILE A 48 3.37 6.63 11.35
C ILE A 48 4.37 6.39 12.49
N PRO A 49 5.10 7.39 13.03
CA PRO A 49 6.00 7.14 14.16
C PRO A 49 5.31 6.44 15.35
N ARG A 50 4.11 6.90 15.73
CA ARG A 50 3.37 6.31 16.84
C ARG A 50 2.91 4.88 16.57
N ILE A 51 2.49 4.59 15.34
CA ILE A 51 2.10 3.24 14.93
C ILE A 51 3.32 2.33 14.97
N LEU A 52 4.45 2.78 14.44
CA LEU A 52 5.68 2.00 14.42
C LEU A 52 6.20 1.72 15.83
N ASP A 53 6.18 2.72 16.74
CA ASP A 53 6.57 2.53 18.14
C ASP A 53 5.66 1.48 18.82
N LEU A 54 4.35 1.54 18.60
CA LEU A 54 3.41 0.55 19.12
C LEU A 54 3.65 -0.87 18.57
N LEU A 55 3.93 -0.96 17.25
CA LEU A 55 4.22 -2.25 16.61
C LEU A 55 5.53 -2.86 17.12
N ASP A 56 6.55 -2.04 17.38
CA ASP A 56 7.80 -2.49 17.98
C ASP A 56 7.59 -2.96 19.44
N ASP A 57 6.84 -2.20 20.25
CA ASP A 57 6.49 -2.58 21.63
C ASP A 57 5.74 -3.91 21.70
N LEU A 58 4.93 -4.21 20.68
CA LEU A 58 4.14 -5.45 20.59
C LEU A 58 4.87 -6.57 19.83
N GLU A 59 6.05 -6.33 19.28
CA GLU A 59 6.79 -7.24 18.41
C GLU A 59 5.97 -7.75 17.20
N ILE A 60 5.10 -6.89 16.65
CA ILE A 60 4.22 -7.19 15.51
C ILE A 60 4.76 -6.55 14.24
N LYS A 61 4.76 -7.29 13.14
CA LYS A 61 5.00 -6.75 11.80
C LYS A 61 3.69 -6.53 11.07
N ALA A 62 3.68 -5.51 10.21
CA ALA A 62 2.51 -5.10 9.45
C ALA A 62 2.88 -4.78 8.01
N THR A 63 1.86 -4.74 7.13
CA THR A 63 2.00 -4.29 5.75
C THR A 63 1.44 -2.87 5.62
N PHE A 64 2.20 -1.97 4.98
CA PHE A 64 1.77 -0.62 4.66
C PHE A 64 1.55 -0.49 3.14
N PHE A 65 0.29 -0.50 2.70
CA PHE A 65 -0.05 -0.23 1.31
C PHE A 65 0.05 1.26 1.04
N THR A 66 0.99 1.65 0.17
CA THR A 66 1.40 3.05 0.04
C THR A 66 1.37 3.49 -1.41
N PRO A 67 0.68 4.60 -1.75
CA PRO A 67 0.74 5.20 -3.07
C PRO A 67 2.15 5.70 -3.39
N GLY A 68 2.58 5.55 -4.65
CA GLY A 68 3.90 6.02 -5.07
C GLY A 68 4.14 7.50 -4.80
N TRP A 69 3.11 8.34 -4.96
CA TRP A 69 3.18 9.76 -4.62
C TRP A 69 3.49 10.00 -3.13
N THR A 70 2.94 9.19 -2.24
CA THR A 70 3.22 9.29 -0.79
C THR A 70 4.69 8.98 -0.51
N ILE A 71 5.25 7.98 -1.18
CA ILE A 71 6.69 7.67 -1.11
C ILE A 71 7.51 8.88 -1.58
N ASP A 72 7.15 9.47 -2.73
CA ASP A 72 7.86 10.62 -3.29
C ASP A 72 7.82 11.88 -2.41
N GLN A 73 6.76 12.07 -1.62
CA GLN A 73 6.61 13.24 -0.76
C GLN A 73 7.14 13.02 0.66
N PHE A 74 7.16 11.79 1.14
CA PHE A 74 7.48 11.43 2.52
C PHE A 74 8.45 10.25 2.57
N THR A 75 9.51 10.33 1.77
CA THR A 75 10.52 9.28 1.60
C THR A 75 11.07 8.79 2.93
N GLU A 76 11.50 9.71 3.81
CA GLU A 76 12.07 9.39 5.13
C GLU A 76 11.11 8.54 6.00
N SER A 77 9.81 8.86 5.98
CA SER A 77 8.79 8.11 6.71
C SER A 77 8.59 6.71 6.13
N CYS A 78 8.70 6.55 4.81
CA CYS A 78 8.61 5.25 4.15
C CYS A 78 9.88 4.40 4.41
N GLU A 79 11.06 5.00 4.38
CA GLU A 79 12.32 4.35 4.74
C GLU A 79 12.31 3.90 6.21
N GLU A 80 11.70 4.68 7.12
CA GLU A 80 11.53 4.29 8.52
C GLU A 80 10.66 3.03 8.65
N ILE A 81 9.55 2.94 7.92
CA ILE A 81 8.69 1.73 7.88
C ILE A 81 9.52 0.50 7.47
N VAL A 82 10.30 0.63 6.40
CA VAL A 82 11.15 -0.45 5.87
C VAL A 82 12.25 -0.82 6.87
N SER A 83 12.94 0.16 7.44
CA SER A 83 14.06 -0.06 8.39
C SER A 83 13.64 -0.77 9.67
N ARG A 84 12.38 -0.58 10.09
CA ARG A 84 11.78 -1.29 11.22
C ARG A 84 11.25 -2.69 10.84
N GLY A 85 11.48 -3.15 9.60
CA GLY A 85 11.17 -4.50 9.13
C GLY A 85 9.70 -4.76 8.81
N HIS A 86 8.94 -3.72 8.50
CA HIS A 86 7.58 -3.84 7.99
C HIS A 86 7.56 -3.97 6.47
N GLU A 87 6.51 -4.58 5.93
CA GLU A 87 6.31 -4.67 4.50
C GLU A 87 5.69 -3.39 3.93
N MET A 88 6.15 -2.99 2.74
CA MET A 88 5.48 -1.98 1.95
C MET A 88 4.86 -2.61 0.69
N GLY A 89 3.55 -2.50 0.55
CA GLY A 89 2.77 -2.91 -0.60
C GLY A 89 2.39 -1.74 -1.51
N ALA A 90 2.14 -2.01 -2.78
CA ALA A 90 1.74 -1.00 -3.75
C ALA A 90 0.26 -0.61 -3.61
N HIS A 91 -0.05 0.71 -3.78
CA HIS A 91 -1.40 1.27 -3.65
C HIS A 91 -1.72 2.33 -4.72
N GLY A 92 -1.40 2.04 -5.99
CA GLY A 92 -1.48 3.03 -7.05
C GLY A 92 -0.39 4.09 -6.93
N TYR A 93 -0.56 5.23 -7.63
CA TYR A 93 0.37 6.35 -7.56
C TYR A 93 -0.23 7.56 -6.82
N LEU A 94 -1.37 8.09 -7.30
CA LEU A 94 -2.14 9.19 -6.68
C LEU A 94 -3.50 8.72 -6.16
N HIS A 95 -3.57 7.49 -5.67
CA HIS A 95 -4.81 6.88 -5.17
C HIS A 95 -5.92 6.89 -6.25
N GLU A 96 -5.58 6.42 -7.45
CA GLU A 96 -6.47 6.42 -8.63
C GLU A 96 -7.60 5.38 -8.47
N ARG A 97 -8.72 5.66 -9.12
CA ARG A 97 -9.82 4.71 -9.27
C ARG A 97 -9.57 3.86 -10.51
N LEU A 98 -8.84 2.76 -10.37
CA LEU A 98 -8.27 1.99 -11.49
C LEU A 98 -9.33 1.48 -12.47
N ALA A 99 -10.50 1.07 -11.99
CA ALA A 99 -11.59 0.63 -12.86
C ALA A 99 -12.18 1.74 -13.76
N GLU A 100 -11.90 3.02 -13.46
CA GLU A 100 -12.47 4.18 -14.16
C GLU A 100 -11.50 4.80 -15.18
N ILE A 101 -10.30 4.28 -15.32
CA ILE A 101 -9.27 4.78 -16.25
C ILE A 101 -8.97 3.77 -17.37
N SER A 102 -8.32 4.23 -18.45
CA SER A 102 -7.93 3.34 -19.54
C SER A 102 -6.80 2.38 -19.12
N MET A 103 -6.67 1.26 -19.84
CA MET A 103 -5.58 0.29 -19.62
C MET A 103 -4.19 0.96 -19.72
N GLU A 104 -4.00 1.85 -20.68
CA GLU A 104 -2.74 2.58 -20.84
C GLU A 104 -2.44 3.48 -19.64
N SER A 105 -3.46 4.18 -19.13
CA SER A 105 -3.35 5.01 -17.93
C SER A 105 -3.06 4.16 -16.70
N GLU A 106 -3.70 3.00 -16.59
CA GLU A 106 -3.50 2.07 -15.48
C GLU A 106 -2.05 1.53 -15.47
N ARG A 107 -1.52 1.10 -16.63
CA ARG A 107 -0.10 0.73 -16.78
C ARG A 107 0.83 1.88 -16.37
N GLY A 108 0.49 3.12 -16.76
CA GLY A 108 1.23 4.30 -16.36
C GLY A 108 1.23 4.55 -14.85
N VAL A 109 0.12 4.27 -14.16
CA VAL A 109 0.03 4.34 -12.70
C VAL A 109 0.98 3.33 -12.05
N PHE A 110 0.95 2.07 -12.48
CA PHE A 110 1.86 1.04 -11.96
C PHE A 110 3.33 1.37 -12.23
N ALA A 111 3.67 1.86 -13.43
CA ALA A 111 5.05 2.24 -13.77
C ALA A 111 5.56 3.40 -12.89
N LYS A 112 4.72 4.41 -12.65
CA LYS A 112 5.08 5.52 -11.75
C LYS A 112 5.25 5.06 -10.30
N ALA A 113 4.35 4.21 -9.82
CA ALA A 113 4.46 3.65 -8.47
C ALA A 113 5.75 2.83 -8.33
N ALA A 114 6.07 1.95 -9.29
CA ALA A 114 7.31 1.18 -9.29
C ALA A 114 8.55 2.07 -9.20
N ALA A 115 8.61 3.16 -9.98
CA ALA A 115 9.73 4.11 -9.92
C ALA A 115 9.87 4.81 -8.56
N SER A 116 8.76 5.00 -7.82
CA SER A 116 8.81 5.54 -6.46
C SER A 116 9.36 4.51 -5.47
N PHE A 117 8.93 3.25 -5.58
CA PHE A 117 9.45 2.16 -4.76
C PHE A 117 10.95 1.89 -4.98
N GLU A 118 11.45 2.04 -6.22
CA GLU A 118 12.87 1.92 -6.53
C GLU A 118 13.73 2.94 -5.77
N LYS A 119 13.23 4.14 -5.48
CA LYS A 119 13.96 5.18 -4.74
C LYS A 119 14.27 4.79 -3.30
N ILE A 120 13.44 3.95 -2.70
CA ILE A 120 13.61 3.43 -1.34
C ILE A 120 14.09 1.98 -1.33
N GLU A 121 14.61 1.51 -2.48
CA GLU A 121 15.18 0.17 -2.67
C GLU A 121 14.21 -0.98 -2.30
N VAL A 122 12.91 -0.77 -2.46
CA VAL A 122 11.85 -1.77 -2.18
C VAL A 122 11.26 -2.29 -3.48
N LYS A 123 11.09 -3.61 -3.57
CA LYS A 123 10.24 -4.24 -4.56
C LYS A 123 8.95 -4.71 -3.87
N PRO A 124 7.80 -4.06 -4.09
CA PRO A 124 6.57 -4.45 -3.42
C PRO A 124 6.12 -5.84 -3.89
N GLU A 125 5.79 -6.71 -2.96
CA GLU A 125 5.29 -8.06 -3.24
C GLU A 125 3.76 -8.12 -3.27
N GLY A 126 3.10 -7.22 -2.53
CA GLY A 126 1.66 -7.10 -2.43
C GLY A 126 1.10 -5.87 -3.12
N PHE A 127 -0.14 -6.00 -3.57
CA PHE A 127 -0.91 -4.91 -4.16
C PHE A 127 -2.28 -4.78 -3.50
N ARG A 128 -2.70 -3.54 -3.21
CA ARG A 128 -4.08 -3.18 -2.86
C ARG A 128 -4.53 -2.02 -3.74
N ALA A 129 -5.67 -2.17 -4.39
CA ALA A 129 -6.22 -1.09 -5.20
C ALA A 129 -6.83 0.00 -4.31
N PRO A 130 -6.60 1.28 -4.63
CA PRO A 130 -7.34 2.37 -4.01
C PRO A 130 -8.85 2.12 -4.07
N TYR A 131 -9.53 2.31 -2.93
CA TYR A 131 -10.98 2.05 -2.77
C TYR A 131 -11.39 0.59 -2.98
N TRP A 132 -10.46 -0.38 -3.07
CA TRP A 132 -10.71 -1.76 -3.54
C TRP A 132 -11.41 -1.79 -4.92
N LEU A 133 -11.22 -0.74 -5.71
CA LEU A 133 -11.88 -0.58 -7.00
C LEU A 133 -10.95 -1.04 -8.13
N ILE A 134 -11.18 -2.26 -8.59
CA ILE A 134 -10.44 -2.93 -9.66
C ILE A 134 -11.32 -3.27 -10.85
N SER A 135 -10.69 -3.54 -11.99
CA SER A 135 -11.28 -4.17 -13.16
C SER A 135 -10.61 -5.53 -13.41
N ASP A 136 -11.18 -6.33 -14.31
CA ASP A 136 -10.54 -7.59 -14.72
C ASP A 136 -9.11 -7.38 -15.22
N ARG A 137 -8.85 -6.26 -15.89
CA ARG A 137 -7.52 -5.86 -16.38
C ARG A 137 -6.52 -5.59 -15.25
N THR A 138 -6.99 -5.06 -14.12
CA THR A 138 -6.12 -4.80 -12.95
C THR A 138 -5.46 -6.09 -12.48
N LEU A 139 -6.23 -7.19 -12.42
CA LEU A 139 -5.71 -8.49 -12.00
C LEU A 139 -4.68 -9.05 -12.98
N GLU A 140 -4.95 -8.90 -14.28
CA GLU A 140 -3.99 -9.29 -15.32
C GLU A 140 -2.68 -8.52 -15.19
N LEU A 141 -2.75 -7.19 -14.96
CA LEU A 141 -1.57 -6.34 -14.75
C LEU A 141 -0.79 -6.70 -13.49
N VAL A 142 -1.49 -6.96 -12.38
CA VAL A 142 -0.88 -7.38 -11.11
C VAL A 142 -0.09 -8.68 -11.30
N GLN A 143 -0.67 -9.64 -12.03
CA GLN A 143 0.01 -10.89 -12.37
C GLN A 143 1.20 -10.67 -13.31
N GLU A 144 1.03 -9.92 -14.41
CA GLU A 144 2.10 -9.61 -15.37
C GLU A 144 3.30 -8.90 -14.72
N LEU A 145 3.04 -8.00 -13.77
CA LEU A 145 4.06 -7.24 -13.05
C LEU A 145 4.74 -8.06 -11.94
N GLY A 146 4.27 -9.28 -11.69
CA GLY A 146 4.90 -10.23 -10.78
C GLY A 146 4.65 -9.96 -9.30
N PHE A 147 3.54 -9.32 -8.96
CA PHE A 147 3.07 -9.26 -7.57
C PHE A 147 2.74 -10.66 -7.08
N LYS A 148 3.07 -10.96 -5.83
CA LYS A 148 2.84 -12.28 -5.24
C LYS A 148 1.42 -12.45 -4.72
N TYR A 149 0.78 -11.36 -4.32
CA TYR A 149 -0.58 -11.36 -3.80
C TYR A 149 -1.28 -10.02 -4.04
N ASP A 150 -2.59 -10.04 -4.02
CA ASP A 150 -3.43 -8.86 -3.94
C ASP A 150 -4.33 -8.90 -2.67
N SER A 151 -4.75 -7.72 -2.22
CA SER A 151 -5.57 -7.55 -1.02
C SER A 151 -6.87 -6.80 -1.36
N ASN A 152 -7.58 -7.28 -2.40
CA ASN A 152 -8.76 -6.58 -2.94
C ASN A 152 -10.08 -7.31 -2.65
N PHE A 153 -10.05 -8.63 -2.52
CA PHE A 153 -11.26 -9.43 -2.40
C PHE A 153 -11.61 -9.75 -0.95
N MET A 154 -12.90 -9.76 -0.66
CA MET A 154 -13.46 -10.44 0.49
C MET A 154 -13.84 -11.85 0.03
N VAL A 155 -13.28 -12.87 0.69
CA VAL A 155 -13.54 -14.26 0.39
C VAL A 155 -14.41 -14.82 1.48
N ASP A 156 -15.54 -15.44 1.11
CA ASP A 156 -16.33 -16.26 2.02
C ASP A 156 -15.56 -17.54 2.34
N ALA A 157 -15.37 -17.82 3.62
CA ALA A 157 -14.70 -19.02 4.10
C ALA A 157 -15.61 -20.25 4.02
#